data_d58e62985c00d46f0e7e69e620ac0fa8
#
_entry.id   d58e62985c00d46f0e7e69e620ac0fa8
#
_cell.length_a   1.000
_cell.length_b   1.000
_cell.length_c   1.000
_cell.angle_alpha   90.00
_cell.angle_beta   90.00
_cell.angle_gamma   90.00
#
_symmetry.space_group_name_H-M   'P 1'
#
loop_
_entity.id
_entity.type
_entity.pdbx_description
1 polymer ?
#
loop_
_entity_poly.entity_id
_entity_poly.type
_entity_poly.pdbx_seq_one_letter_code
_entity_poly.pdbx_strand_id
1 'polypeptide(L)'
;NSHLLIIRQTTDQISNKFLYWTMLSDVFKRFCSIYQSGSIMNSISQTTLGMFCCYSPTLPEQQAIADYLDKKCAEIDELVAVKQQKIETLKEYKKSLIYEYVTGKKEVI
;
A
#
# COMPACT_ATOMS: atom_id res chain seq x y z
N ASN A 1 -5.54 7.52 21.66
CA ASN A 1 -5.61 8.31 20.43
C ASN A 1 -7.01 8.19 19.84
N SER A 2 -7.78 9.27 19.86
CA SER A 2 -9.21 9.32 19.51
C SER A 2 -9.49 9.07 17.99
N HIS A 3 -8.46 8.99 17.17
CA HIS A 3 -8.58 8.83 15.72
C HIS A 3 -8.14 7.46 15.23
N LEU A 4 -7.90 6.50 16.13
CA LEU A 4 -7.51 5.15 15.78
C LEU A 4 -8.70 4.20 15.97
N LEU A 5 -9.07 3.48 14.90
CA LEU A 5 -10.07 2.42 14.95
C LEU A 5 -9.39 1.07 14.74
N ILE A 6 -9.75 0.11 15.58
CA ILE A 6 -9.31 -1.28 15.43
C ILE A 6 -10.48 -2.09 14.88
N ILE A 7 -10.25 -2.78 13.77
CA ILE A 7 -11.25 -3.61 13.10
C ILE A 7 -10.83 -5.06 13.25
N ARG A 8 -11.74 -5.87 13.77
CA ARG A 8 -11.54 -7.32 13.98
C ARG A 8 -12.76 -8.09 13.52
N GLN A 9 -12.56 -9.30 13.04
CA GLN A 9 -13.67 -10.19 12.77
C GLN A 9 -14.39 -10.54 14.08
N THR A 10 -15.71 -10.54 14.02
CA THR A 10 -16.58 -10.96 15.11
C THR A 10 -17.41 -12.19 14.75
N THR A 11 -17.33 -12.65 13.51
CA THR A 11 -18.06 -13.80 12.99
C THR A 11 -17.10 -14.70 12.20
N ASP A 12 -17.47 -15.97 12.05
CA ASP A 12 -16.71 -16.94 11.25
C ASP A 12 -16.96 -16.81 9.73
N GLN A 13 -17.66 -15.78 9.30
CA GLN A 13 -18.00 -15.57 7.90
C GLN A 13 -16.99 -14.73 7.12
N ILE A 14 -16.10 -14.04 7.82
CA ILE A 14 -15.06 -13.21 7.19
C ILE A 14 -13.72 -13.43 7.90
N SER A 15 -12.64 -13.55 7.12
CA SER A 15 -11.31 -13.65 7.68
C SER A 15 -10.66 -12.28 7.86
N ASN A 16 -9.83 -12.12 8.90
CA ASN A 16 -9.08 -10.88 9.13
C ASN A 16 -8.14 -10.55 7.97
N LYS A 17 -7.51 -11.55 7.35
CA LYS A 17 -6.62 -11.37 6.19
C LYS A 17 -7.37 -10.85 4.97
N PHE A 18 -8.51 -11.44 4.66
CA PHE A 18 -9.36 -10.97 3.56
C PHE A 18 -9.87 -9.55 3.81
N LEU A 19 -10.28 -9.26 5.03
CA LEU A 19 -10.69 -7.91 5.43
C LEU A 19 -9.56 -6.89 5.27
N TYR A 20 -8.34 -7.24 5.66
CA TYR A 20 -7.16 -6.41 5.46
C TYR A 20 -6.97 -6.03 3.98
N TRP A 21 -7.00 -7.01 3.07
CA TRP A 21 -6.85 -6.75 1.64
C TRP A 21 -8.02 -5.95 1.06
N THR A 22 -9.24 -6.20 1.54
CA THR A 22 -10.42 -5.42 1.15
C THR A 22 -10.24 -3.93 1.51
N MET A 23 -9.73 -3.65 2.69
CA MET A 23 -9.50 -2.27 3.16
C MET A 23 -8.34 -1.57 2.44
N LEU A 24 -7.41 -2.31 1.86
CA LEU A 24 -6.36 -1.75 0.99
C LEU A 24 -6.83 -1.50 -0.44
N SER A 25 -8.02 -1.99 -0.80
CA SER A 25 -8.56 -1.84 -2.15
C SER A 25 -9.04 -0.41 -2.45
N ASP A 26 -9.09 -0.09 -3.73
CA ASP A 26 -9.63 1.19 -4.20
C ASP A 26 -11.13 1.35 -3.89
N VAL A 27 -11.87 0.25 -3.75
CA VAL A 27 -13.28 0.27 -3.34
C VAL A 27 -13.42 0.90 -1.96
N PHE A 28 -12.61 0.47 -1.00
CA PHE A 28 -12.61 1.05 0.34
C PHE A 28 -12.07 2.49 0.35
N LYS A 29 -11.03 2.78 -0.42
CA LYS A 29 -10.49 4.14 -0.54
C LYS A 29 -11.52 5.12 -1.09
N ARG A 30 -12.29 4.73 -2.10
CA ARG A 30 -13.40 5.53 -2.64
C ARG A 30 -14.50 5.76 -1.61
N PHE A 31 -14.87 4.73 -0.88
CA PHE A 31 -15.82 4.85 0.23
C PHE A 31 -15.35 5.89 1.24
N CYS A 32 -14.10 5.80 1.68
CA CYS A 32 -13.52 6.78 2.59
C CYS A 32 -13.56 8.20 2.02
N SER A 33 -13.20 8.39 0.76
CA SER A 33 -13.20 9.70 0.10
C SER A 33 -14.58 10.34 0.07
N ILE A 34 -15.64 9.56 -0.17
CA ILE A 34 -17.02 10.06 -0.21
C ILE A 34 -17.45 10.58 1.16
N TYR A 35 -17.11 9.88 2.22
CA TYR A 35 -17.55 10.21 3.58
C TYR A 35 -16.60 11.11 4.37
N GLN A 36 -15.42 11.36 3.85
CA GLN A 36 -14.47 12.34 4.43
C GLN A 36 -14.66 13.77 3.91
N SER A 37 -15.43 13.95 2.85
CA SER A 37 -15.61 15.27 2.23
C SER A 37 -16.35 16.23 3.19
N GLY A 38 -15.64 17.28 3.61
CA GLY A 38 -16.20 18.33 4.47
C GLY A 38 -15.71 18.35 5.92
N SER A 39 -14.87 17.42 6.32
CA SER A 39 -14.24 17.42 7.64
C SER A 39 -12.86 18.08 7.58
N ILE A 40 -12.60 18.97 8.52
CA ILE A 40 -11.27 19.59 8.74
C ILE A 40 -10.26 18.52 9.19
N MET A 41 -10.74 17.43 9.78
CA MET A 41 -9.96 16.26 10.17
C MET A 41 -10.39 15.07 9.31
N ASN A 42 -9.47 14.51 8.56
CA ASN A 42 -9.68 13.29 7.75
C ASN A 42 -9.89 12.05 8.65
N SER A 43 -11.09 11.92 9.21
CA SER A 43 -11.45 10.81 10.08
C SER A 43 -12.79 10.21 9.65
N ILE A 44 -12.93 8.90 9.85
CA ILE A 44 -14.18 8.16 9.62
C ILE A 44 -14.68 7.67 10.98
N SER A 45 -15.97 7.92 11.27
CA SER A 45 -16.60 7.42 12.48
C SER A 45 -16.87 5.91 12.37
N GLN A 46 -17.00 5.25 13.51
CA GLN A 46 -17.38 3.85 13.58
C GLN A 46 -18.73 3.58 12.90
N THR A 47 -19.70 4.49 13.07
CA THR A 47 -21.02 4.38 12.43
C THR A 47 -20.91 4.47 10.92
N THR A 48 -20.13 5.39 10.40
CA THR A 48 -19.89 5.53 8.95
C THR A 48 -19.19 4.30 8.39
N LEU A 49 -18.16 3.80 9.08
CA LEU A 49 -17.44 2.58 8.67
C LEU A 49 -18.37 1.37 8.60
N GLY A 50 -19.35 1.27 9.50
CA GLY A 50 -20.35 0.20 9.50
C GLY A 50 -21.28 0.19 8.27
N MET A 51 -21.32 1.27 7.49
CA MET A 51 -22.07 1.33 6.23
C MET A 51 -21.30 0.77 5.03
N PHE A 52 -20.04 0.44 5.19
CA PHE A 52 -19.23 -0.10 4.10
C PHE A 52 -19.71 -1.51 3.74
N CYS A 53 -19.99 -1.70 2.46
CA CYS A 53 -20.38 -2.99 1.89
C CYS A 53 -19.28 -3.49 0.95
N CYS A 54 -18.90 -4.75 1.10
CA CYS A 54 -17.90 -5.38 0.24
C CYS A 54 -18.38 -6.75 -0.24
N TYR A 55 -17.76 -7.24 -1.30
CA TYR A 55 -17.94 -8.61 -1.75
C TYR A 55 -17.43 -9.56 -0.67
N SER A 56 -18.23 -10.54 -0.30
CA SER A 56 -17.88 -11.54 0.71
C SER A 56 -18.04 -12.95 0.12
N PRO A 57 -16.99 -13.51 -0.48
CA PRO A 57 -17.00 -14.89 -0.94
C PRO A 57 -17.02 -15.88 0.23
N THR A 58 -17.06 -17.18 -0.08
CA THR A 58 -16.95 -18.22 0.96
C THR A 58 -15.61 -18.14 1.69
N LEU A 59 -15.53 -18.61 2.93
CA LEU A 59 -14.28 -18.62 3.70
C LEU A 59 -13.10 -19.27 2.96
N PRO A 60 -13.24 -20.44 2.30
CA PRO A 60 -12.14 -21.02 1.52
C PRO A 60 -11.67 -20.11 0.38
N GLU A 61 -12.58 -19.42 -0.28
CA GLU A 61 -12.24 -18.45 -1.33
C GLU A 61 -11.55 -17.23 -0.76
N GLN A 62 -12.03 -16.70 0.36
CA GLN A 62 -11.37 -15.60 1.08
C GLN A 62 -9.93 -15.94 1.44
N GLN A 63 -9.70 -17.14 1.96
CA GLN A 63 -8.37 -17.61 2.31
C GLN A 63 -7.47 -17.75 1.08
N ALA A 64 -7.98 -18.36 0.01
CA ALA A 64 -7.25 -18.49 -1.25
C ALA A 64 -6.86 -17.13 -1.85
N ILE A 65 -7.78 -16.16 -1.83
CA ILE A 65 -7.52 -14.80 -2.31
C ILE A 65 -6.46 -14.13 -1.44
N ALA A 66 -6.58 -14.20 -0.13
CA ALA A 66 -5.65 -13.58 0.79
C ALA A 66 -4.24 -14.16 0.66
N ASP A 67 -4.11 -15.48 0.59
CA ASP A 67 -2.81 -16.15 0.41
C ASP A 67 -2.16 -15.81 -0.94
N TYR A 68 -2.96 -15.72 -2.00
CA TYR A 68 -2.49 -15.29 -3.32
C TYR A 68 -1.96 -13.85 -3.28
N LEU A 69 -2.72 -12.94 -2.67
CA LEU A 69 -2.32 -11.54 -2.56
C LEU A 69 -1.10 -11.35 -1.67
N ASP A 70 -1.02 -12.05 -0.54
CA ASP A 70 0.16 -12.04 0.34
C ASP A 70 1.43 -12.39 -0.46
N LYS A 71 1.37 -13.47 -1.24
CA LYS A 71 2.50 -13.92 -2.06
C LYS A 71 2.84 -12.95 -3.18
N LYS A 72 1.84 -12.55 -3.97
CA LYS A 72 2.07 -11.70 -5.14
C LYS A 72 2.50 -10.29 -4.78
N CYS A 73 1.92 -9.72 -3.75
CA CYS A 73 2.33 -8.40 -3.29
C CYS A 73 3.74 -8.41 -2.72
N ALA A 74 4.12 -9.45 -1.98
CA ALA A 74 5.49 -9.61 -1.50
C ALA A 74 6.50 -9.73 -2.66
N GLU A 75 6.20 -10.50 -3.71
CA GLU A 75 7.03 -10.60 -4.92
C GLU A 75 7.18 -9.23 -5.61
N ILE A 76 6.10 -8.47 -5.72
CA ILE A 76 6.11 -7.12 -6.31
C ILE A 76 6.93 -6.16 -5.45
N ASP A 77 6.77 -6.20 -4.13
CA ASP A 77 7.51 -5.34 -3.20
C ASP A 77 9.02 -5.59 -3.28
N GLU A 78 9.44 -6.86 -3.43
CA GLU A 78 10.85 -7.19 -3.67
C GLU A 78 11.36 -6.59 -4.98
N LEU A 79 10.59 -6.68 -6.06
CA LEU A 79 10.95 -6.06 -7.35
C LEU A 79 11.04 -4.54 -7.25
N VAL A 80 10.12 -3.91 -6.55
CA VAL A 80 10.14 -2.47 -6.29
C VAL A 80 11.40 -2.07 -5.52
N ALA A 81 11.75 -2.82 -4.49
CA ALA A 81 12.97 -2.58 -3.71
C ALA A 81 14.24 -2.69 -4.57
N VAL A 82 14.35 -3.69 -5.43
CA VAL A 82 15.48 -3.85 -6.36
C VAL A 82 15.57 -2.68 -7.34
N LYS A 83 14.44 -2.24 -7.91
CA LYS A 83 14.39 -1.08 -8.81
C LYS A 83 14.79 0.20 -8.10
N GLN A 84 14.32 0.39 -6.88
CA GLN A 84 14.69 1.56 -6.06
C GLN A 84 16.19 1.59 -5.78
N GLN A 85 16.79 0.45 -5.46
CA GLN A 85 18.23 0.33 -5.27
C GLN A 85 19.02 0.69 -6.52
N LYS A 86 18.55 0.27 -7.70
CA LYS A 86 19.15 0.65 -8.98
C LYS A 86 19.09 2.17 -9.23
N ILE A 87 17.97 2.79 -8.90
CA ILE A 87 17.80 4.25 -9.05
C ILE A 87 18.82 4.97 -8.16
N GLU A 88 18.97 4.58 -6.91
CA GLU A 88 19.96 5.20 -6.01
C GLU A 88 21.40 5.01 -6.51
N THR A 89 21.75 3.82 -6.97
CA THR A 89 23.05 3.54 -7.57
C THR A 89 23.32 4.42 -8.80
N LEU A 90 22.35 4.60 -9.67
CA LEU A 90 22.47 5.45 -10.85
C LEU A 90 22.61 6.94 -10.48
N LYS A 91 21.93 7.40 -9.45
CA LYS A 91 22.09 8.77 -8.94
C LYS A 91 23.50 9.02 -8.42
N GLU A 92 24.06 8.09 -7.65
CA GLU A 92 25.44 8.19 -7.15
C GLU A 92 26.45 8.13 -8.30
N TYR A 93 26.26 7.27 -9.28
CA TYR A 93 27.10 7.20 -10.47
C TYR A 93 27.06 8.53 -11.27
N LYS A 94 25.90 9.13 -11.44
CA LYS A 94 25.73 10.43 -12.07
C LYS A 94 26.54 11.51 -11.34
N LYS A 95 26.49 11.56 -10.01
CA LYS A 95 27.28 12.49 -9.22
C LYS A 95 28.77 12.28 -9.41
N SER A 96 29.23 11.03 -9.40
CA SER A 96 30.63 10.68 -9.66
C SER A 96 31.11 11.16 -11.01
N LEU A 97 30.32 10.90 -12.06
CA LEU A 97 30.64 11.37 -13.42
C LEU A 97 30.79 12.89 -13.47
N ILE A 98 29.81 13.62 -12.93
CA ILE A 98 29.87 15.08 -12.90
C ILE A 98 31.14 15.55 -12.19
N TYR A 99 31.44 15.02 -11.04
CA TYR A 99 32.61 15.38 -10.27
C TYR A 99 33.90 15.10 -11.03
N GLU A 100 34.07 13.90 -11.59
CA GLU A 100 35.29 13.46 -12.27
C GLU A 100 35.61 14.32 -13.50
N TYR A 101 34.61 14.65 -14.29
CA TYR A 101 34.81 15.45 -15.52
C TYR A 101 34.90 16.95 -15.26
N VAL A 102 34.13 17.49 -14.34
CA VAL A 102 34.16 18.92 -14.02
C VAL A 102 35.44 19.31 -13.27
N THR A 103 35.99 18.41 -12.45
CA THR A 103 37.24 18.66 -11.72
C THR A 103 38.50 18.31 -12.51
N GLY A 104 38.36 17.84 -13.73
CA GLY A 104 39.50 17.48 -14.59
C GLY A 104 40.22 16.17 -14.20
N LYS A 105 39.59 15.33 -13.34
CA LYS A 105 40.13 14.00 -13.03
C LYS A 105 40.05 13.03 -14.21
N LYS A 106 39.05 13.23 -15.08
CA LYS A 106 38.91 12.52 -16.36
C LYS A 106 38.65 13.50 -17.48
N GLU A 107 39.17 13.17 -18.64
CA GLU A 107 38.99 13.95 -19.86
C GLU A 107 38.05 13.23 -20.83
N VAL A 108 37.26 14.01 -21.55
CA VAL A 108 36.34 13.50 -22.59
C VAL A 108 37.12 13.22 -23.91
N ILE A 109 38.21 13.92 -24.11
CA ILE A 109 39.05 13.86 -25.32
C ILE A 109 40.42 13.27 -24.96
#